data_ecd52a296227bf4944bc2fe4813a2df7
#
_entry.id   ecd52a296227bf4944bc2fe4813a2df7
#
_cell.length_a   1.000
_cell.length_b   1.000
_cell.length_c   1.000
_cell.angle_alpha   90.00
_cell.angle_beta   90.00
_cell.angle_gamma   90.00
#
_symmetry.space_group_name_H-M   'P 1'
#
loop_
_entity.id
_entity.type
_entity.pdbx_description
1 polymer ?
#
loop_
_entity_poly.entity_id
_entity_poly.type
_entity_poly.pdbx_seq_one_letter_code
_entity_poly.pdbx_strand_id
1 'polypeptide(L)'
;LKLVQDRIEQMQMVEKAIKDTTTALTKEHHVDWSQMLELIHLTNAENSIKTQYQNASNISARINLHNLYSHNEQHWFNWLYDNYNIQPCMKVLEIGCGSGALWAQNMDKVPADINIYLSDISQGMIRDTRRAIGLADTRFSFGTFDCENIPYKDEEFDLVIANHVLFYCENIDTALSEVNRVLKKGGRFICSTYGNKHMCEIDKLVKSFDNRINLSSNKLYEKFGLDNGEDFLKLHFNSIQMKPYEDYLEVDQAEPLMEYILSCHGNQNEYILSKYQEFKDFVEQRTKTPFHITKEAGIFVCVK
;
A
#
# COMPACT_ATOMS: atom_id res chain seq x y z
N LEU A 1 -0.94 26.72 -15.48
CA LEU A 1 0.43 27.16 -15.79
C LEU A 1 1.26 27.33 -14.53
N LYS A 2 0.79 28.09 -13.50
CA LYS A 2 1.50 28.32 -12.25
C LYS A 2 1.84 27.01 -11.51
N LEU A 3 0.89 26.09 -11.39
CA LEU A 3 1.08 24.76 -10.76
C LEU A 3 2.15 23.91 -11.46
N VAL A 4 2.23 24.02 -12.78
CA VAL A 4 3.25 23.32 -13.58
C VAL A 4 4.62 23.94 -13.39
N GLN A 5 4.68 25.28 -13.29
CA GLN A 5 5.90 26.01 -13.03
C GLN A 5 6.47 25.70 -11.66
N ASP A 6 5.62 25.74 -10.62
CA ASP A 6 5.98 25.39 -9.24
C ASP A 6 6.53 23.95 -9.15
N ARG A 7 5.95 23.02 -9.94
CA ARG A 7 6.40 21.62 -10.00
C ARG A 7 7.74 21.45 -10.72
N ILE A 8 7.98 22.24 -11.77
CA ILE A 8 9.25 22.25 -12.49
C ILE A 8 10.36 22.78 -11.57
N GLU A 9 10.10 23.85 -10.83
CA GLU A 9 11.04 24.42 -9.86
C GLU A 9 11.36 23.43 -8.74
N GLN A 10 10.37 22.74 -8.18
CA GLN A 10 10.59 21.67 -7.21
C GLN A 10 11.48 20.55 -7.76
N MET A 11 11.21 20.06 -8.99
CA MET A 11 12.00 19.01 -9.60
C MET A 11 13.45 19.46 -9.89
N GLN A 12 13.66 20.71 -10.25
CA GLN A 12 15.00 21.27 -10.44
C GLN A 12 15.78 21.37 -9.12
N MET A 13 15.11 21.69 -8.00
CA MET A 13 15.72 21.67 -6.67
C MET A 13 16.13 20.26 -6.25
N VAL A 14 15.28 19.26 -6.50
CA VAL A 14 15.57 17.84 -6.23
C VAL A 14 16.77 17.36 -7.08
N GLU A 15 16.78 17.68 -8.37
CA GLU A 15 17.89 17.31 -9.28
C GLU A 15 19.22 17.94 -8.81
N LYS A 16 19.19 19.20 -8.40
CA LYS A 16 20.38 19.90 -7.87
C LYS A 16 20.89 19.23 -6.60
N ALA A 17 20.02 18.93 -5.63
CA ALA A 17 20.42 18.28 -4.38
C ALA A 17 20.98 16.87 -4.60
N ILE A 18 20.42 16.08 -5.52
CA ILE A 18 20.97 14.78 -5.89
C ILE A 18 22.38 14.94 -6.48
N LYS A 19 22.59 15.92 -7.36
CA LYS A 19 23.91 16.21 -7.95
C LYS A 19 24.92 16.65 -6.90
N ASP A 20 24.51 17.54 -5.99
CA ASP A 20 25.37 18.06 -4.92
C ASP A 20 25.74 16.95 -3.93
N THR A 21 24.79 16.09 -3.54
CA THR A 21 25.01 14.91 -2.69
C THR A 21 25.92 13.89 -3.37
N THR A 22 25.73 13.61 -4.66
CA THR A 22 26.59 12.69 -5.43
C THR A 22 28.01 13.25 -5.52
N THR A 23 28.15 14.55 -5.67
CA THR A 23 29.47 15.21 -5.74
C THR A 23 30.18 15.21 -4.38
N ALA A 24 29.45 15.41 -3.28
CA ALA A 24 29.97 15.33 -1.92
C ALA A 24 30.42 13.90 -1.56
N LEU A 25 29.64 12.89 -1.91
CA LEU A 25 29.99 11.47 -1.74
C LEU A 25 31.28 11.09 -2.47
N THR A 26 31.48 11.62 -3.68
CA THR A 26 32.67 11.30 -4.49
C THR A 26 33.91 12.06 -4.07
N LYS A 27 33.80 13.23 -3.45
CA LYS A 27 34.94 14.09 -3.11
C LYS A 27 35.30 14.09 -1.62
N GLU A 28 34.33 14.06 -0.72
CA GLU A 28 34.52 14.33 0.71
C GLU A 28 34.17 13.18 1.63
N HIS A 29 33.60 12.08 1.13
CA HIS A 29 33.10 10.94 1.91
C HIS A 29 32.16 11.31 3.06
N HIS A 30 31.64 12.53 3.06
CA HIS A 30 30.69 13.07 4.04
C HIS A 30 29.48 13.68 3.33
N VAL A 31 28.28 13.32 3.73
CA VAL A 31 27.04 13.85 3.16
C VAL A 31 26.37 14.74 4.20
N ASP A 32 26.12 15.98 3.85
CA ASP A 32 25.24 16.85 4.62
C ASP A 32 23.77 16.53 4.27
N TRP A 33 23.13 15.75 5.11
CA TRP A 33 21.75 15.32 4.96
C TRP A 33 20.72 16.42 5.24
N SER A 34 21.14 17.58 5.78
CA SER A 34 20.22 18.67 6.11
C SER A 34 19.53 19.27 4.89
N GLN A 35 20.22 19.39 3.75
CA GLN A 35 19.63 19.85 2.49
C GLN A 35 18.65 18.84 1.89
N MET A 36 18.94 17.53 2.04
CA MET A 36 18.04 16.47 1.61
C MET A 36 16.77 16.46 2.48
N LEU A 37 16.91 16.70 3.78
CA LEU A 37 15.79 16.87 4.72
C LEU A 37 14.89 18.05 4.33
N GLU A 38 15.49 19.20 4.04
CA GLU A 38 14.75 20.41 3.63
C GLU A 38 13.96 20.17 2.33
N LEU A 39 14.55 19.43 1.38
CA LEU A 39 13.86 19.01 0.16
C LEU A 39 12.73 18.03 0.41
N ILE A 40 12.94 17.07 1.31
CA ILE A 40 11.89 16.12 1.72
C ILE A 40 10.76 16.89 2.42
N HIS A 41 11.08 17.88 3.27
CA HIS A 41 10.06 18.73 3.89
C HIS A 41 9.32 19.60 2.87
N LEU A 42 9.99 20.20 1.89
CA LEU A 42 9.38 20.99 0.82
C LEU A 42 8.52 20.12 -0.11
N THR A 43 8.91 18.88 -0.35
CA THR A 43 8.10 17.93 -1.16
C THR A 43 6.97 17.28 -0.37
N ASN A 44 7.07 17.21 0.95
CA ASN A 44 6.05 16.64 1.86
C ASN A 44 5.09 17.69 2.45
N ALA A 45 5.30 18.99 2.23
CA ALA A 45 4.50 20.06 2.82
C ALA A 45 3.01 20.11 2.36
N GLU A 46 2.61 19.30 1.37
CA GLU A 46 1.22 19.08 0.98
C GLU A 46 0.75 17.67 1.42
N ASN A 47 0.88 17.37 2.70
CA ASN A 47 0.52 16.07 3.26
C ASN A 47 -0.99 15.88 3.46
N SER A 48 -1.75 15.76 2.39
CA SER A 48 -2.99 14.99 2.42
C SER A 48 -2.67 13.50 2.10
N ILE A 49 -3.44 12.56 2.66
CA ILE A 49 -3.37 11.12 2.32
C ILE A 49 -3.37 10.93 0.80
N LYS A 50 -4.09 11.75 0.04
CA LYS A 50 -4.13 11.79 -1.43
C LYS A 50 -2.77 12.06 -2.08
N THR A 51 -1.91 12.87 -1.46
CA THR A 51 -0.59 13.22 -2.00
C THR A 51 0.44 12.10 -1.78
N GLN A 52 0.30 11.32 -0.71
CA GLN A 52 1.20 10.20 -0.35
C GLN A 52 1.13 9.04 -1.36
N TYR A 53 0.02 8.89 -2.08
CA TYR A 53 -0.21 7.85 -3.09
C TYR A 53 -0.03 8.34 -4.53
N GLN A 54 0.66 9.45 -4.77
CA GLN A 54 0.86 9.97 -6.13
C GLN A 54 1.82 9.13 -6.99
N ASN A 55 2.64 8.27 -6.37
CA ASN A 55 3.51 7.35 -7.10
C ASN A 55 3.68 6.02 -6.35
N ALA A 56 4.02 4.98 -7.10
CA ALA A 56 4.17 3.62 -6.58
C ALA A 56 5.50 3.38 -5.82
N SER A 57 6.42 4.35 -5.71
CA SER A 57 7.76 4.10 -5.17
C SER A 57 7.75 3.64 -3.71
N ASN A 58 6.98 4.32 -2.84
CA ASN A 58 6.86 3.94 -1.43
C ASN A 58 6.14 2.60 -1.25
N ILE A 59 5.15 2.30 -2.09
CA ILE A 59 4.47 1.00 -2.10
C ILE A 59 5.44 -0.10 -2.54
N SER A 60 6.29 0.18 -3.54
CA SER A 60 7.28 -0.79 -4.03
C SER A 60 8.28 -1.20 -2.95
N ALA A 61 8.80 -0.26 -2.14
CA ALA A 61 9.69 -0.58 -1.02
C ALA A 61 9.04 -1.51 0.01
N ARG A 62 7.74 -1.27 0.31
CA ARG A 62 6.97 -2.12 1.23
C ARG A 62 6.73 -3.51 0.66
N ILE A 63 6.29 -3.60 -0.59
CA ILE A 63 6.09 -4.88 -1.30
C ILE A 63 7.41 -5.66 -1.35
N ASN A 64 8.53 -4.99 -1.59
CA ASN A 64 9.86 -5.60 -1.69
C ASN A 64 10.26 -6.30 -0.39
N LEU A 65 10.11 -5.66 0.77
CA LEU A 65 10.41 -6.28 2.07
C LEU A 65 9.60 -7.57 2.26
N HIS A 66 8.30 -7.53 1.95
CA HIS A 66 7.45 -8.72 2.07
C HIS A 66 7.85 -9.82 1.09
N ASN A 67 8.18 -9.48 -0.16
CA ASN A 67 8.57 -10.47 -1.17
C ASN A 67 9.91 -11.15 -0.86
N LEU A 68 10.86 -10.41 -0.26
CA LEU A 68 12.19 -10.94 0.06
C LEU A 68 12.21 -11.84 1.30
N TYR A 69 11.35 -11.54 2.29
CA TYR A 69 11.49 -12.13 3.63
C TYR A 69 10.24 -12.87 4.14
N SER A 70 9.19 -12.97 3.33
CA SER A 70 7.99 -13.77 3.66
C SER A 70 8.36 -15.25 3.80
N HIS A 71 7.92 -15.88 4.89
CA HIS A 71 8.07 -17.31 5.12
C HIS A 71 6.94 -18.15 4.55
N ASN A 72 5.84 -17.51 4.13
CA ASN A 72 4.79 -18.23 3.42
C ASN A 72 5.22 -18.50 1.98
N GLU A 73 5.24 -19.76 1.55
CA GLU A 73 5.57 -20.17 0.18
C GLU A 73 4.61 -19.53 -0.85
N GLN A 74 3.37 -19.31 -0.46
CA GLN A 74 2.39 -18.60 -1.28
C GLN A 74 2.43 -17.11 -0.96
N HIS A 75 3.09 -16.32 -1.79
CA HIS A 75 3.16 -14.88 -1.63
C HIS A 75 1.79 -14.22 -1.57
N TRP A 76 1.69 -13.10 -0.85
CA TRP A 76 0.46 -12.36 -0.54
C TRP A 76 -0.49 -12.16 -1.73
N PHE A 77 0.00 -11.65 -2.86
CA PHE A 77 -0.87 -11.38 -4.01
C PHE A 77 -1.36 -12.66 -4.69
N ASN A 78 -0.58 -13.74 -4.67
CA ASN A 78 -1.01 -15.04 -5.18
C ASN A 78 -2.08 -15.66 -4.27
N TRP A 79 -1.87 -15.56 -2.95
CA TRP A 79 -2.84 -16.01 -1.97
C TRP A 79 -4.16 -15.24 -2.05
N LEU A 80 -4.11 -13.90 -2.20
CA LEU A 80 -5.30 -13.08 -2.42
C LEU A 80 -6.07 -13.55 -3.66
N TYR A 81 -5.36 -13.64 -4.80
CA TYR A 81 -5.95 -14.03 -6.08
C TYR A 81 -6.66 -15.38 -6.00
N ASP A 82 -6.03 -16.39 -5.39
CA ASP A 82 -6.59 -17.72 -5.26
C ASP A 82 -7.83 -17.75 -4.34
N ASN A 83 -7.89 -16.84 -3.34
CA ASN A 83 -9.07 -16.67 -2.49
C ASN A 83 -10.23 -15.92 -3.15
N TYR A 84 -10.00 -15.22 -4.25
CA TYR A 84 -11.08 -14.55 -4.98
C TYR A 84 -11.97 -15.53 -5.73
N ASN A 85 -11.49 -16.74 -6.00
CA ASN A 85 -12.22 -17.74 -6.77
C ASN A 85 -12.87 -17.13 -8.04
N ILE A 86 -12.02 -16.48 -8.83
CA ILE A 86 -12.41 -15.84 -10.09
C ILE A 86 -12.81 -16.91 -11.10
N GLN A 87 -13.96 -16.71 -11.75
CA GLN A 87 -14.49 -17.61 -12.76
C GLN A 87 -14.59 -16.89 -14.11
N PRO A 88 -14.56 -17.63 -15.23
CA PRO A 88 -14.87 -17.09 -16.56
C PRO A 88 -16.19 -16.31 -16.59
N CYS A 89 -16.29 -15.33 -17.47
CA CYS A 89 -17.45 -14.47 -17.68
C CYS A 89 -17.84 -13.56 -16.51
N MET A 90 -17.09 -13.54 -15.39
CA MET A 90 -17.36 -12.62 -14.29
C MET A 90 -17.09 -11.17 -14.68
N LYS A 91 -17.85 -10.25 -14.08
CA LYS A 91 -17.53 -8.84 -13.96
C LYS A 91 -16.94 -8.57 -12.57
N VAL A 92 -15.69 -8.15 -12.53
CA VAL A 92 -14.94 -7.89 -11.29
C VAL A 92 -14.62 -6.40 -11.21
N LEU A 93 -14.85 -5.80 -10.04
CA LEU A 93 -14.42 -4.45 -9.73
C LEU A 93 -13.38 -4.51 -8.61
N GLU A 94 -12.22 -3.90 -8.80
CA GLU A 94 -11.31 -3.57 -7.70
C GLU A 94 -11.33 -2.07 -7.44
N ILE A 95 -11.62 -1.69 -6.21
CA ILE A 95 -11.51 -0.32 -5.70
C ILE A 95 -10.18 -0.18 -4.96
N GLY A 96 -9.40 0.87 -5.28
CA GLY A 96 -8.06 1.07 -4.72
C GLY A 96 -7.03 0.07 -5.23
N CYS A 97 -6.91 -0.10 -6.56
CA CYS A 97 -6.01 -1.08 -7.19
C CYS A 97 -4.50 -0.75 -7.03
N GLY A 98 -4.17 0.45 -6.56
CA GLY A 98 -2.80 0.88 -6.34
C GLY A 98 -1.95 0.83 -7.60
N SER A 99 -0.80 0.13 -7.53
CA SER A 99 0.12 -0.05 -8.68
C SER A 99 -0.29 -1.18 -9.64
N GLY A 100 -1.37 -1.92 -9.35
CA GLY A 100 -1.79 -3.08 -10.14
C GLY A 100 -0.96 -4.36 -9.92
N ALA A 101 -0.11 -4.38 -8.88
CA ALA A 101 0.81 -5.49 -8.62
C ALA A 101 0.09 -6.84 -8.43
N LEU A 102 -1.10 -6.84 -7.83
CA LEU A 102 -1.94 -8.03 -7.70
C LEU A 102 -2.19 -8.72 -9.05
N TRP A 103 -2.64 -7.95 -10.02
CA TRP A 103 -2.98 -8.47 -11.35
C TRP A 103 -1.75 -8.80 -12.17
N ALA A 104 -0.73 -7.93 -12.13
CA ALA A 104 0.53 -8.15 -12.84
C ALA A 104 1.21 -9.47 -12.43
N GLN A 105 1.16 -9.83 -11.15
CA GLN A 105 1.73 -11.08 -10.63
C GLN A 105 0.89 -12.33 -10.89
N ASN A 106 -0.38 -12.18 -11.27
CA ASN A 106 -1.30 -13.29 -11.51
C ASN A 106 -1.86 -13.31 -12.94
N MET A 107 -1.24 -12.58 -13.87
CA MET A 107 -1.74 -12.36 -15.22
C MET A 107 -1.98 -13.66 -15.98
N ASP A 108 -1.16 -14.67 -15.76
CA ASP A 108 -1.25 -16.01 -16.34
C ASP A 108 -2.47 -16.80 -15.84
N LYS A 109 -3.00 -16.46 -14.66
CA LYS A 109 -4.19 -17.09 -14.05
C LYS A 109 -5.50 -16.42 -14.45
N VAL A 110 -5.44 -15.20 -15.02
CA VAL A 110 -6.65 -14.42 -15.36
C VAL A 110 -7.36 -15.05 -16.55
N PRO A 111 -8.66 -15.46 -16.42
CA PRO A 111 -9.42 -16.02 -17.53
C PRO A 111 -9.47 -15.11 -18.76
N ALA A 112 -9.54 -15.71 -19.95
CA ALA A 112 -9.58 -14.95 -21.20
C ALA A 112 -10.88 -14.18 -21.40
N ASP A 113 -11.98 -14.71 -20.89
CA ASP A 113 -13.35 -14.20 -21.06
C ASP A 113 -13.87 -13.53 -19.76
N ILE A 114 -13.11 -12.60 -19.20
CA ILE A 114 -13.45 -11.85 -17.99
C ILE A 114 -13.45 -10.35 -18.25
N ASN A 115 -14.22 -9.60 -17.46
CA ASN A 115 -14.19 -8.15 -17.46
C ASN A 115 -13.77 -7.64 -16.08
N ILE A 116 -12.60 -7.02 -16.01
CA ILE A 116 -12.00 -6.50 -14.77
C ILE A 116 -11.94 -4.97 -14.86
N TYR A 117 -12.53 -4.32 -13.89
CA TYR A 117 -12.56 -2.87 -13.74
C TYR A 117 -11.68 -2.48 -12.57
N LEU A 118 -10.58 -1.78 -12.85
CA LEU A 118 -9.61 -1.36 -11.84
C LEU A 118 -9.77 0.13 -11.57
N SER A 119 -9.94 0.49 -10.32
CA SER A 119 -10.08 1.89 -9.92
C SER A 119 -9.19 2.28 -8.77
N ASP A 120 -8.83 3.53 -8.75
CA ASP A 120 -8.12 4.17 -7.65
C ASP A 120 -8.54 5.65 -7.60
N ILE A 121 -8.47 6.27 -6.41
CA ILE A 121 -8.71 7.70 -6.29
C ILE A 121 -7.55 8.52 -6.89
N SER A 122 -6.37 7.91 -7.01
CA SER A 122 -5.15 8.51 -7.56
C SER A 122 -5.01 8.23 -9.05
N GLN A 123 -5.02 9.28 -9.87
CA GLN A 123 -4.68 9.16 -11.29
C GLN A 123 -3.24 8.65 -11.52
N GLY A 124 -2.33 8.91 -10.57
CA GLY A 124 -0.96 8.39 -10.60
C GLY A 124 -0.95 6.88 -10.52
N MET A 125 -1.69 6.29 -9.57
CA MET A 125 -1.83 4.85 -9.42
C MET A 125 -2.45 4.21 -10.67
N ILE A 126 -3.48 4.80 -11.25
CA ILE A 126 -4.08 4.31 -12.50
C ILE A 126 -3.08 4.31 -13.66
N ARG A 127 -2.21 5.34 -13.78
CA ARG A 127 -1.14 5.33 -14.79
C ARG A 127 -0.14 4.19 -14.57
N ASP A 128 0.24 3.96 -13.33
CA ASP A 128 1.21 2.91 -12.98
C ASP A 128 0.60 1.51 -13.18
N THR A 129 -0.66 1.32 -12.79
CA THR A 129 -1.42 0.08 -13.04
C THR A 129 -1.52 -0.23 -14.54
N ARG A 130 -1.84 0.77 -15.38
CA ARG A 130 -1.87 0.60 -16.84
C ARG A 130 -0.52 0.18 -17.42
N ARG A 131 0.58 0.68 -16.86
CA ARG A 131 1.93 0.28 -17.28
C ARG A 131 2.25 -1.15 -16.86
N ALA A 132 1.86 -1.53 -15.64
CA ALA A 132 2.14 -2.86 -15.09
C ALA A 132 1.37 -3.96 -15.82
N ILE A 133 0.10 -3.72 -16.20
CA ILE A 133 -0.77 -4.70 -16.87
C ILE A 133 -0.55 -4.69 -18.39
N GLY A 134 -0.24 -3.53 -18.97
CA GLY A 134 -0.17 -3.34 -20.42
C GLY A 134 -1.48 -2.80 -21.01
N LEU A 135 -1.34 -1.86 -21.95
CA LEU A 135 -2.49 -1.14 -22.55
C LEU A 135 -3.28 -1.99 -23.56
N ALA A 136 -2.74 -3.09 -24.02
CA ALA A 136 -3.33 -3.92 -25.08
C ALA A 136 -4.28 -5.00 -24.53
N ASP A 137 -4.30 -5.23 -23.24
CA ASP A 137 -5.14 -6.27 -22.63
C ASP A 137 -6.58 -5.78 -22.47
N THR A 138 -7.46 -6.27 -23.33
CA THR A 138 -8.88 -5.86 -23.40
C THR A 138 -9.73 -6.38 -22.24
N ARG A 139 -9.21 -7.28 -21.40
CA ARG A 139 -9.89 -7.76 -20.20
C ARG A 139 -10.01 -6.67 -19.14
N PHE A 140 -9.13 -5.65 -19.17
CA PHE A 140 -9.01 -4.63 -18.15
C PHE A 140 -9.55 -3.27 -18.59
N SER A 141 -10.34 -2.66 -17.73
CA SER A 141 -10.80 -1.27 -17.83
C SER A 141 -10.34 -0.50 -16.61
N PHE A 142 -10.11 0.81 -16.74
CA PHE A 142 -9.50 1.63 -15.70
C PHE A 142 -10.33 2.88 -15.44
N GLY A 143 -10.58 3.18 -14.16
CA GLY A 143 -11.33 4.34 -13.71
C GLY A 143 -10.65 5.10 -12.58
N THR A 144 -10.90 6.40 -12.47
CA THR A 144 -10.47 7.21 -11.33
C THR A 144 -11.71 7.74 -10.65
N PHE A 145 -12.01 7.24 -9.45
CA PHE A 145 -13.16 7.66 -8.62
C PHE A 145 -12.96 7.29 -7.17
N ASP A 146 -13.78 7.88 -6.31
CA ASP A 146 -13.85 7.57 -4.89
C ASP A 146 -14.76 6.36 -4.67
N CYS A 147 -14.35 5.40 -3.84
CA CYS A 147 -15.15 4.22 -3.50
C CYS A 147 -16.43 4.57 -2.70
N GLU A 148 -16.53 5.77 -2.15
CA GLU A 148 -17.75 6.29 -1.53
C GLU A 148 -18.76 6.80 -2.57
N ASN A 149 -18.40 6.82 -3.88
CA ASN A 149 -19.29 7.20 -4.98
C ASN A 149 -18.92 6.42 -6.25
N ILE A 150 -19.35 5.16 -6.33
CA ILE A 150 -18.99 4.24 -7.40
C ILE A 150 -19.86 4.52 -8.66
N PRO A 151 -19.26 4.93 -9.81
CA PRO A 151 -20.00 5.40 -10.99
C PRO A 151 -20.53 4.24 -11.85
N TYR A 152 -21.02 3.18 -11.23
CA TYR A 152 -21.61 2.03 -11.88
C TYR A 152 -23.04 1.78 -11.42
N LYS A 153 -23.80 1.00 -12.20
CA LYS A 153 -25.20 0.69 -11.90
C LYS A 153 -25.33 -0.29 -10.76
N ASP A 154 -26.54 -0.36 -10.20
CA ASP A 154 -26.91 -1.38 -9.22
C ASP A 154 -26.77 -2.77 -9.84
N GLU A 155 -26.35 -3.73 -9.03
CA GLU A 155 -26.28 -5.16 -9.39
C GLU A 155 -25.45 -5.43 -10.66
N GLU A 156 -24.34 -4.74 -10.85
CA GLU A 156 -23.50 -4.87 -12.06
C GLU A 156 -22.38 -5.90 -11.91
N PHE A 157 -21.80 -6.08 -10.71
CA PHE A 157 -20.60 -6.88 -10.50
C PHE A 157 -20.88 -8.20 -9.78
N ASP A 158 -20.14 -9.24 -10.19
CA ASP A 158 -20.15 -10.56 -9.52
C ASP A 158 -19.22 -10.59 -8.32
N LEU A 159 -18.13 -9.79 -8.38
CA LEU A 159 -17.13 -9.68 -7.34
C LEU A 159 -16.66 -8.22 -7.24
N VAL A 160 -16.61 -7.70 -6.02
CA VAL A 160 -15.92 -6.43 -5.70
C VAL A 160 -14.76 -6.74 -4.76
N ILE A 161 -13.61 -6.13 -5.00
CA ILE A 161 -12.36 -6.30 -4.25
C ILE A 161 -11.92 -4.95 -3.67
N ALA A 162 -11.46 -4.93 -2.42
CA ALA A 162 -10.88 -3.77 -1.76
C ALA A 162 -9.65 -4.16 -0.92
N ASN A 163 -8.45 -4.09 -1.51
CA ASN A 163 -7.23 -4.49 -0.81
C ASN A 163 -6.60 -3.33 -0.06
N HIS A 164 -6.61 -3.37 1.27
CA HIS A 164 -6.04 -2.31 2.13
C HIS A 164 -6.60 -0.92 1.82
N VAL A 165 -7.90 -0.78 1.61
CA VAL A 165 -8.58 0.45 1.19
C VAL A 165 -9.48 1.03 2.27
N LEU A 166 -10.33 0.24 2.91
CA LEU A 166 -11.46 0.72 3.72
C LEU A 166 -11.03 1.65 4.87
N PHE A 167 -9.87 1.44 5.46
CA PHE A 167 -9.36 2.31 6.51
C PHE A 167 -8.92 3.71 6.00
N TYR A 168 -8.89 3.94 4.68
CA TYR A 168 -8.63 5.25 4.09
C TYR A 168 -9.92 6.03 3.76
N CYS A 169 -11.08 5.36 3.72
CA CYS A 169 -12.36 6.02 3.46
C CYS A 169 -12.65 7.07 4.52
N GLU A 170 -13.27 8.17 4.13
CA GLU A 170 -13.80 9.16 5.07
C GLU A 170 -14.99 8.56 5.82
N ASN A 171 -15.88 7.89 5.09
CA ASN A 171 -17.03 7.18 5.64
C ASN A 171 -17.09 5.74 5.12
N ILE A 172 -16.69 4.79 5.96
CA ILE A 172 -16.68 3.35 5.64
C ILE A 172 -18.08 2.83 5.34
N ASP A 173 -19.11 3.30 6.06
CA ASP A 173 -20.50 2.87 5.86
C ASP A 173 -21.01 3.27 4.47
N THR A 174 -20.70 4.48 4.02
CA THR A 174 -21.00 4.93 2.65
C THR A 174 -20.30 4.07 1.60
N ALA A 175 -19.01 3.78 1.77
CA ALA A 175 -18.26 2.93 0.86
C ALA A 175 -18.85 1.51 0.79
N LEU A 176 -19.20 0.91 1.95
CA LEU A 176 -19.80 -0.42 2.00
C LEU A 176 -21.22 -0.45 1.41
N SER A 177 -21.99 0.63 1.56
CA SER A 177 -23.31 0.79 0.92
C SER A 177 -23.19 0.81 -0.60
N GLU A 178 -22.21 1.55 -1.15
CA GLU A 178 -21.93 1.61 -2.58
C GLU A 178 -21.45 0.24 -3.12
N VAL A 179 -20.54 -0.43 -2.40
CA VAL A 179 -20.09 -1.79 -2.73
C VAL A 179 -21.30 -2.73 -2.77
N ASN A 180 -22.14 -2.71 -1.75
CA ASN A 180 -23.35 -3.55 -1.73
C ASN A 180 -24.28 -3.20 -2.89
N ARG A 181 -24.51 -1.92 -3.18
CA ARG A 181 -25.38 -1.46 -4.28
C ARG A 181 -24.93 -2.02 -5.62
N VAL A 182 -23.64 -1.93 -5.96
CA VAL A 182 -23.13 -2.37 -7.28
C VAL A 182 -22.95 -3.89 -7.40
N LEU A 183 -22.94 -4.63 -6.30
CA LEU A 183 -22.90 -6.09 -6.30
C LEU A 183 -24.24 -6.69 -6.72
N LYS A 184 -24.20 -7.71 -7.55
CA LYS A 184 -25.35 -8.57 -7.85
C LYS A 184 -25.81 -9.31 -6.59
N LYS A 185 -27.05 -9.76 -6.58
CA LYS A 185 -27.55 -10.70 -5.54
C LYS A 185 -26.72 -11.97 -5.55
N GLY A 186 -26.23 -12.39 -4.38
CA GLY A 186 -25.29 -13.51 -4.25
C GLY A 186 -23.86 -13.19 -4.73
N GLY A 187 -23.60 -11.96 -5.16
CA GLY A 187 -22.25 -11.45 -5.47
C GLY A 187 -21.39 -11.36 -4.21
N ARG A 188 -20.08 -11.36 -4.39
CA ARG A 188 -19.12 -11.37 -3.27
C ARG A 188 -18.35 -10.08 -3.17
N PHE A 189 -18.15 -9.65 -1.94
CA PHE A 189 -17.19 -8.61 -1.59
C PHE A 189 -16.03 -9.22 -0.84
N ILE A 190 -14.79 -8.93 -1.26
CA ILE A 190 -13.60 -9.40 -0.58
C ILE A 190 -12.72 -8.19 -0.27
N CYS A 191 -12.45 -7.97 1.02
CA CYS A 191 -11.57 -6.89 1.44
C CYS A 191 -10.46 -7.41 2.33
N SER A 192 -9.26 -6.85 2.16
CA SER A 192 -8.12 -7.15 3.01
C SER A 192 -7.82 -6.04 4.00
N THR A 193 -7.32 -6.43 5.16
CA THR A 193 -6.83 -5.52 6.19
C THR A 193 -5.79 -6.22 7.08
N TYR A 194 -5.36 -5.56 8.13
CA TYR A 194 -4.39 -6.08 9.10
C TYR A 194 -4.83 -5.79 10.54
N GLY A 195 -4.25 -6.54 11.47
CA GLY A 195 -4.53 -6.42 12.89
C GLY A 195 -3.52 -5.55 13.64
N ASN A 196 -3.69 -5.45 14.95
CA ASN A 196 -2.91 -4.56 15.79
C ASN A 196 -1.46 -5.01 16.05
N LYS A 197 -1.14 -6.28 15.79
CA LYS A 197 0.22 -6.85 15.93
C LYS A 197 1.02 -6.79 14.63
N HIS A 198 0.39 -6.37 13.52
CA HIS A 198 1.05 -6.32 12.23
C HIS A 198 2.27 -5.41 12.27
N MET A 199 3.46 -5.97 11.96
CA MET A 199 4.74 -5.27 11.91
C MET A 199 5.13 -4.54 13.22
N CYS A 200 4.60 -4.95 14.37
CA CYS A 200 4.80 -4.26 15.65
C CYS A 200 6.26 -4.26 16.12
N GLU A 201 7.08 -5.21 15.67
CA GLU A 201 8.51 -5.28 15.98
C GLU A 201 9.29 -4.13 15.34
N ILE A 202 8.88 -3.66 14.16
CA ILE A 202 9.50 -2.49 13.52
C ILE A 202 9.20 -1.21 14.32
N ASP A 203 7.98 -1.04 14.82
CA ASP A 203 7.65 0.11 15.67
C ASP A 203 8.48 0.10 16.97
N LYS A 204 8.65 -1.09 17.59
CA LYS A 204 9.53 -1.26 18.76
C LYS A 204 11.00 -0.97 18.43
N LEU A 205 11.47 -1.42 17.26
CA LEU A 205 12.84 -1.18 16.78
C LEU A 205 13.14 0.31 16.69
N VAL A 206 12.32 1.07 15.95
CA VAL A 206 12.56 2.51 15.77
C VAL A 206 12.41 3.30 17.06
N LYS A 207 11.48 2.93 17.94
CA LYS A 207 11.33 3.55 19.26
C LYS A 207 12.49 3.27 20.19
N SER A 208 13.19 2.14 20.02
CA SER A 208 14.42 1.85 20.78
C SER A 208 15.63 2.65 20.28
N PHE A 209 15.61 3.17 19.05
CA PHE A 209 16.59 4.12 18.54
C PHE A 209 16.27 5.55 19.00
N ASP A 210 15.05 6.00 18.79
CA ASP A 210 14.55 7.28 19.29
C ASP A 210 13.04 7.15 19.62
N ASN A 211 12.67 7.34 20.87
CA ASN A 211 11.30 7.13 21.36
C ASN A 211 10.27 8.13 20.80
N ARG A 212 10.72 9.20 20.15
CA ARG A 212 9.87 10.19 19.48
C ARG A 212 9.39 9.74 18.10
N ILE A 213 10.05 8.71 17.54
CA ILE A 213 9.68 8.18 16.22
C ILE A 213 8.33 7.49 16.28
N ASN A 214 7.47 7.88 15.35
CA ASN A 214 6.19 7.23 15.09
C ASN A 214 6.10 6.92 13.59
N LEU A 215 5.95 5.67 13.23
CA LEU A 215 5.91 5.23 11.83
C LEU A 215 4.56 5.50 11.14
N SER A 216 3.51 5.73 11.92
CA SER A 216 2.19 6.08 11.39
C SER A 216 1.51 7.07 12.34
N SER A 217 1.06 8.19 11.81
CA SER A 217 0.27 9.17 12.57
C SER A 217 -1.11 8.62 12.96
N ASN A 218 -1.60 7.63 12.23
CA ASN A 218 -2.91 7.02 12.41
C ASN A 218 -2.78 5.50 12.52
N LYS A 219 -3.39 4.92 13.53
CA LYS A 219 -3.53 3.48 13.65
C LYS A 219 -4.69 3.01 12.77
N LEU A 220 -4.41 2.79 11.50
CA LEU A 220 -5.44 2.49 10.50
C LEU A 220 -6.26 1.24 10.84
N TYR A 221 -5.66 0.24 11.51
CA TYR A 221 -6.37 -0.95 11.98
C TYR A 221 -7.45 -0.64 13.04
N GLU A 222 -7.34 0.46 13.78
CA GLU A 222 -8.40 0.91 14.70
C GLU A 222 -9.63 1.42 13.93
N LYS A 223 -9.41 1.94 12.72
CA LYS A 223 -10.49 2.43 11.85
C LYS A 223 -11.18 1.27 11.12
N PHE A 224 -10.41 0.36 10.53
CA PHE A 224 -10.89 -0.89 9.91
C PHE A 224 -9.77 -1.94 9.95
N GLY A 225 -9.83 -2.86 10.88
CA GLY A 225 -8.84 -3.91 11.13
C GLY A 225 -9.47 -5.29 11.19
N LEU A 226 -8.64 -6.31 11.46
CA LEU A 226 -9.14 -7.68 11.63
C LEU A 226 -10.05 -7.82 12.86
N ASP A 227 -9.80 -7.03 13.91
CA ASP A 227 -10.53 -7.12 15.18
C ASP A 227 -11.92 -6.45 15.14
N ASN A 228 -12.12 -5.45 14.27
CA ASN A 228 -13.35 -4.64 14.24
C ASN A 228 -14.04 -4.60 12.86
N GLY A 229 -13.38 -5.10 11.82
CA GLY A 229 -13.90 -5.04 10.44
C GLY A 229 -15.24 -5.74 10.27
N GLU A 230 -15.45 -6.87 10.94
CA GLU A 230 -16.72 -7.62 10.89
C GLU A 230 -17.90 -6.79 11.39
N ASP A 231 -17.69 -5.90 12.38
CA ASP A 231 -18.76 -5.05 12.91
C ASP A 231 -19.33 -4.07 11.90
N PHE A 232 -18.48 -3.57 10.99
CA PHE A 232 -18.92 -2.76 9.86
C PHE A 232 -19.60 -3.60 8.79
N LEU A 233 -19.00 -4.73 8.44
CA LEU A 233 -19.44 -5.57 7.34
C LEU A 233 -20.82 -6.21 7.57
N LYS A 234 -21.13 -6.60 8.81
CA LYS A 234 -22.42 -7.23 9.16
C LYS A 234 -23.64 -6.31 8.97
N LEU A 235 -23.44 -5.01 8.83
CA LEU A 235 -24.51 -4.05 8.54
C LEU A 235 -24.92 -4.10 7.05
N HIS A 236 -24.06 -4.63 6.18
CA HIS A 236 -24.24 -4.59 4.73
C HIS A 236 -24.29 -5.96 4.07
N PHE A 237 -23.79 -7.02 4.71
CA PHE A 237 -23.63 -8.35 4.11
C PHE A 237 -24.25 -9.45 4.97
N ASN A 238 -24.83 -10.46 4.29
CA ASN A 238 -25.56 -11.55 4.95
C ASN A 238 -24.64 -12.64 5.52
N SER A 239 -23.46 -12.82 4.93
CA SER A 239 -22.47 -13.81 5.33
C SER A 239 -21.09 -13.19 5.29
N ILE A 240 -20.32 -13.40 6.36
CA ILE A 240 -18.96 -12.88 6.49
C ILE A 240 -18.08 -14.02 6.99
N GLN A 241 -16.96 -14.24 6.32
CA GLN A 241 -15.92 -15.17 6.74
C GLN A 241 -14.57 -14.46 6.73
N MET A 242 -13.91 -14.39 7.87
CA MET A 242 -12.54 -13.95 7.98
C MET A 242 -11.60 -15.12 7.66
N LYS A 243 -10.57 -14.85 6.85
CA LYS A 243 -9.49 -15.79 6.54
C LYS A 243 -8.15 -15.11 6.85
N PRO A 244 -7.39 -15.62 7.81
CA PRO A 244 -6.05 -15.09 8.11
C PRO A 244 -5.07 -15.51 7.02
N TYR A 245 -4.06 -14.67 6.80
CA TYR A 245 -2.88 -14.99 6.03
C TYR A 245 -1.73 -15.31 7.00
N GLU A 246 -1.44 -16.61 7.14
CA GLU A 246 -0.42 -17.10 8.07
C GLU A 246 0.98 -16.81 7.50
N ASP A 247 1.67 -15.81 8.03
CA ASP A 247 3.00 -15.42 7.59
C ASP A 247 3.76 -14.64 8.65
N TYR A 248 5.08 -14.57 8.49
CA TYR A 248 6.00 -13.71 9.23
C TYR A 248 7.22 -13.40 8.35
N LEU A 249 8.03 -12.41 8.74
CA LEU A 249 9.27 -12.10 8.04
C LEU A 249 10.46 -12.40 8.93
N GLU A 250 11.54 -12.90 8.35
CA GLU A 250 12.85 -13.07 8.98
C GLU A 250 13.88 -12.25 8.20
N VAL A 251 14.15 -11.04 8.67
CA VAL A 251 14.97 -10.07 7.95
C VAL A 251 16.41 -10.13 8.42
N ASP A 252 17.32 -10.48 7.53
CA ASP A 252 18.76 -10.63 7.77
C ASP A 252 19.62 -9.52 7.15
N GLN A 253 19.00 -8.56 6.45
CA GLN A 253 19.68 -7.42 5.83
C GLN A 253 19.06 -6.10 6.27
N ALA A 254 19.91 -5.13 6.59
CA ALA A 254 19.47 -3.84 7.10
C ALA A 254 18.80 -2.97 6.03
N GLU A 255 19.33 -2.95 4.80
CA GLU A 255 18.89 -2.05 3.74
C GLU A 255 17.38 -2.19 3.42
N PRO A 256 16.82 -3.37 3.13
CA PRO A 256 15.39 -3.51 2.84
C PRO A 256 14.50 -3.10 4.03
N LEU A 257 14.95 -3.34 5.27
CA LEU A 257 14.24 -2.92 6.46
C LEU A 257 14.27 -1.40 6.62
N MET A 258 15.41 -0.77 6.36
CA MET A 258 15.53 0.69 6.37
C MET A 258 14.68 1.35 5.29
N GLU A 259 14.67 0.81 4.07
CA GLU A 259 13.83 1.30 2.98
C GLU A 259 12.34 1.24 3.37
N TYR A 260 11.91 0.12 3.98
CA TYR A 260 10.56 0.00 4.51
C TYR A 260 10.27 1.09 5.55
N ILE A 261 11.13 1.25 6.56
CA ILE A 261 10.97 2.25 7.64
C ILE A 261 10.88 3.66 7.05
N LEU A 262 11.78 4.03 6.15
CA LEU A 262 11.81 5.36 5.53
C LEU A 262 10.60 5.60 4.61
N SER A 263 9.97 4.55 4.07
CA SER A 263 8.76 4.63 3.27
C SER A 263 7.47 4.82 4.09
N CYS A 264 7.54 4.73 5.42
CA CYS A 264 6.40 4.92 6.30
C CYS A 264 5.90 6.38 6.33
N HIS A 265 4.66 6.59 6.83
CA HIS A 265 3.95 7.87 6.77
C HIS A 265 3.96 8.66 8.09
N GLY A 266 4.90 8.34 8.97
CA GLY A 266 5.08 9.01 10.25
C GLY A 266 6.10 10.15 10.19
N ASN A 267 6.73 10.40 11.32
CA ASN A 267 7.77 11.41 11.50
C ASN A 267 9.19 10.83 11.47
N GLN A 268 9.37 9.56 11.09
CA GLN A 268 10.65 8.85 11.13
C GLN A 268 11.76 9.57 10.39
N ASN A 269 11.42 10.21 9.25
CA ASN A 269 12.42 10.91 8.42
C ASN A 269 13.05 12.10 9.15
N GLU A 270 12.30 12.79 10.00
CA GLU A 270 12.80 13.94 10.79
C GLU A 270 13.92 13.52 11.75
N TYR A 271 13.84 12.32 12.32
CA TYR A 271 14.76 11.84 13.35
C TYR A 271 15.85 10.92 12.78
N ILE A 272 15.56 10.19 11.71
CA ILE A 272 16.50 9.21 11.15
C ILE A 272 17.48 9.87 10.18
N LEU A 273 17.01 10.74 9.26
CA LEU A 273 17.87 11.23 8.18
C LEU A 273 19.06 12.05 8.68
N SER A 274 18.91 12.84 9.75
CA SER A 274 20.01 13.57 10.36
C SER A 274 21.03 12.67 11.06
N LYS A 275 20.67 11.42 11.37
CA LYS A 275 21.49 10.40 12.03
C LYS A 275 21.56 9.11 11.22
N TYR A 276 21.52 9.24 9.89
CA TYR A 276 21.36 8.09 8.99
C TYR A 276 22.41 6.99 9.23
N GLN A 277 23.69 7.37 9.38
CA GLN A 277 24.75 6.38 9.61
C GLN A 277 24.60 5.69 10.97
N GLU A 278 24.26 6.42 12.04
CA GLU A 278 24.00 5.84 13.37
C GLU A 278 22.81 4.87 13.31
N PHE A 279 21.76 5.24 12.60
CA PHE A 279 20.59 4.38 12.42
C PHE A 279 20.90 3.15 11.58
N LYS A 280 21.70 3.30 10.52
CA LYS A 280 22.17 2.17 9.70
C LYS A 280 22.95 1.17 10.56
N ASP A 281 23.96 1.62 11.29
CA ASP A 281 24.77 0.77 12.17
C ASP A 281 23.92 0.08 13.24
N PHE A 282 22.92 0.80 13.77
CA PHE A 282 21.97 0.26 14.74
C PHE A 282 21.10 -0.86 14.14
N VAL A 283 20.56 -0.70 12.92
CA VAL A 283 19.77 -1.72 12.24
C VAL A 283 20.63 -2.92 11.83
N GLU A 284 21.83 -2.67 11.28
CA GLU A 284 22.79 -3.72 10.94
C GLU A 284 23.14 -4.62 12.15
N GLN A 285 23.25 -4.07 13.36
CA GLN A 285 23.47 -4.88 14.56
C GLN A 285 22.27 -5.76 14.89
N ARG A 286 21.04 -5.31 14.63
CA ARG A 286 19.80 -6.03 14.93
C ARG A 286 19.46 -7.11 13.89
N THR A 287 19.97 -6.96 12.68
CA THR A 287 19.78 -7.91 11.59
C THR A 287 20.94 -8.93 11.44
N LYS A 288 21.96 -8.89 12.32
CA LYS A 288 23.01 -9.93 12.39
C LYS A 288 22.47 -11.33 12.68
N THR A 289 21.39 -11.41 13.43
CA THR A 289 20.52 -12.58 13.53
C THR A 289 19.21 -12.21 12.87
N PRO A 290 18.52 -13.14 12.19
CA PRO A 290 17.27 -12.82 11.53
C PRO A 290 16.31 -12.08 12.46
N PHE A 291 15.89 -10.89 12.03
CA PHE A 291 14.98 -10.04 12.79
C PHE A 291 13.54 -10.46 12.48
N HIS A 292 12.92 -11.08 13.47
CA HIS A 292 11.55 -11.56 13.34
C HIS A 292 10.54 -10.41 13.30
N ILE A 293 9.59 -10.47 12.34
CA ILE A 293 8.51 -9.49 12.17
C ILE A 293 7.19 -10.23 12.01
N THR A 294 6.26 -9.97 12.90
CA THR A 294 4.92 -10.54 12.86
C THR A 294 4.10 -9.95 11.70
N LYS A 295 3.49 -10.80 10.88
CA LYS A 295 2.47 -10.40 9.91
C LYS A 295 1.09 -10.84 10.40
N GLU A 296 0.25 -9.90 10.73
CA GLU A 296 -1.13 -10.13 11.11
C GLU A 296 -2.03 -9.47 10.05
N ALA A 297 -2.26 -10.20 8.97
CA ALA A 297 -3.06 -9.74 7.84
C ALA A 297 -4.08 -10.81 7.43
N GLY A 298 -5.11 -10.43 6.69
CA GLY A 298 -6.12 -11.35 6.23
C GLY A 298 -7.18 -10.67 5.36
N ILE A 299 -8.18 -11.46 4.99
CA ILE A 299 -9.32 -11.00 4.21
C ILE A 299 -10.63 -11.31 4.92
N PHE A 300 -11.62 -10.48 4.66
CA PHE A 300 -13.02 -10.81 4.86
C PHE A 300 -13.64 -11.17 3.51
N VAL A 301 -14.34 -12.29 3.47
CA VAL A 301 -15.14 -12.75 2.33
C VAL A 301 -16.60 -12.58 2.71
N CYS A 302 -17.28 -11.67 2.02
CA CYS A 302 -18.67 -11.29 2.29
C CYS A 302 -19.57 -11.68 1.11
N VAL A 303 -20.82 -12.02 1.40
CA VAL A 303 -21.86 -12.32 0.39
C VAL A 303 -23.03 -11.38 0.58
N LYS A 304 -23.49 -10.76 -0.54
CA LYS A 304 -24.68 -9.90 -0.58
C LYS A 304 -25.97 -10.72 -0.49
#